data_4f4aea4d4e198820c5e3392b4a079e81
#
_entry.id   4f4aea4d4e198820c5e3392b4a079e81
#
_cell.length_a   1.000
_cell.length_b   1.000
_cell.length_c   1.000
_cell.angle_alpha   90.00
_cell.angle_beta   90.00
_cell.angle_gamma   90.00
#
_symmetry.space_group_name_H-M   'P 1'
#
loop_
_entity.id
_entity.type
_entity.pdbx_description
1 polymer ?
#
loop_
_entity_poly.entity_id
_entity_poly.type
_entity_poly.pdbx_seq_one_letter_code
_entity_poly.pdbx_strand_id
1 'polypeptide(L)'
;RQVYRGMDIGTGKDIDDYTITGTDGNHTIIPYHLIDICAPGTKYNLFQYQEDFHKVYADIQSRRVQPILCGGTGLYIESVLKGYHLSPVPQNPVLREELDGKSLEELTSILVDLKHQTGSNMHNNTDVDTAQRAIRAIEIETYNLVNPTPERELPAIDSVIIGVDIDRDERRS
;
A
#
# COMPACT_ATOMS: atom_id res chain seq x y z
N ARG A 1 -7.36 0.76 6.63
CA ARG A 1 -8.15 1.29 7.79
C ARG A 1 -7.78 0.55 9.08
N GLN A 2 -7.44 -0.72 9.04
CA GLN A 2 -7.08 -1.53 10.21
C GLN A 2 -5.84 -1.03 10.95
N VAL A 3 -4.96 -0.27 10.30
CA VAL A 3 -3.76 0.33 10.90
C VAL A 3 -4.05 1.36 11.98
N TYR A 4 -5.26 1.94 12.02
CA TYR A 4 -5.62 3.01 12.93
C TYR A 4 -6.27 2.49 14.21
N ARG A 5 -5.73 2.90 15.36
CA ARG A 5 -6.24 2.57 16.69
C ARG A 5 -7.66 3.10 16.89
N GLY A 6 -8.53 2.28 17.49
CA GLY A 6 -9.90 2.68 17.78
C GLY A 6 -10.83 2.81 16.58
N MET A 7 -10.37 2.45 15.38
CA MET A 7 -11.24 2.34 14.19
C MET A 7 -11.69 0.88 14.03
N ASP A 8 -12.55 0.39 14.88
CA ASP A 8 -12.88 -1.02 14.99
C ASP A 8 -14.15 -1.38 14.22
N ILE A 9 -15.13 -0.47 14.18
CA ILE A 9 -16.42 -0.71 13.52
C ILE A 9 -16.25 -0.68 12.00
N GLY A 10 -16.63 -1.76 11.32
CA GLY A 10 -16.62 -1.85 9.85
C GLY A 10 -15.22 -1.88 9.22
N THR A 11 -14.20 -2.23 9.98
CA THR A 11 -12.82 -2.35 9.48
C THR A 11 -12.35 -3.81 9.38
N GLY A 12 -13.09 -4.76 9.96
CA GLY A 12 -12.77 -6.19 9.91
C GLY A 12 -11.44 -6.52 10.59
N LYS A 13 -11.17 -5.89 11.75
CA LYS A 13 -9.97 -6.24 12.52
C LYS A 13 -10.11 -7.60 13.19
N ASP A 14 -11.31 -7.92 13.68
CA ASP A 14 -11.73 -9.20 14.23
C ASP A 14 -10.65 -9.83 15.14
N ILE A 15 -10.15 -9.03 16.09
CA ILE A 15 -8.97 -9.35 16.92
C ILE A 15 -9.19 -10.63 17.73
N ASP A 16 -10.41 -10.90 18.11
CA ASP A 16 -10.77 -12.10 18.87
C ASP A 16 -10.54 -13.39 18.07
N ASP A 17 -10.62 -13.32 16.73
CA ASP A 17 -10.39 -14.46 15.83
C ASP A 17 -8.92 -14.90 15.81
N TYR A 18 -8.00 -14.05 16.29
CA TYR A 18 -6.59 -14.42 16.44
C TYR A 18 -6.33 -15.26 17.69
N THR A 19 -7.37 -15.58 18.48
CA THR A 19 -7.27 -16.48 19.61
C THR A 19 -7.90 -17.83 19.26
N ILE A 20 -7.06 -18.85 19.09
CA ILE A 20 -7.49 -20.20 18.77
C ILE A 20 -7.63 -21.01 20.05
N THR A 21 -8.78 -21.68 20.23
CA THR A 21 -8.97 -22.64 21.33
C THR A 21 -8.66 -24.04 20.81
N GLY A 22 -7.63 -24.65 21.37
CA GLY A 22 -7.25 -26.02 21.04
C GLY A 22 -8.28 -27.04 21.57
N THR A 23 -8.21 -28.27 21.07
CA THR A 23 -9.07 -29.39 21.55
C THR A 23 -8.82 -29.77 23.01
N ASP A 24 -7.69 -29.35 23.56
CA ASP A 24 -7.29 -29.48 24.96
C ASP A 24 -7.83 -28.34 25.87
N GLY A 25 -8.58 -27.38 25.29
CA GLY A 25 -9.11 -26.21 25.98
C GLY A 25 -8.08 -25.07 26.15
N ASN A 26 -6.85 -25.23 25.71
CA ASN A 26 -5.85 -24.20 25.79
C ASN A 26 -6.09 -23.10 24.71
N HIS A 27 -5.85 -21.87 25.10
CA HIS A 27 -5.93 -20.71 24.18
C HIS A 27 -4.53 -20.38 23.64
N THR A 28 -4.43 -20.28 22.31
CA THR A 28 -3.21 -19.85 21.63
C THR A 28 -3.50 -18.57 20.86
N ILE A 29 -2.75 -17.52 21.15
CA ILE A 29 -2.85 -16.26 20.42
C ILE A 29 -1.93 -16.33 19.19
N ILE A 30 -2.51 -16.15 18.01
CA ILE A 30 -1.76 -16.01 16.76
C ILE A 30 -1.24 -14.57 16.69
N PRO A 31 0.08 -14.37 16.64
CA PRO A 31 0.63 -13.03 16.49
C PRO A 31 0.15 -12.37 15.20
N TYR A 32 -0.38 -11.16 15.29
CA TYR A 32 -0.77 -10.34 14.16
C TYR A 32 0.04 -9.04 14.15
N HIS A 33 0.18 -8.47 12.95
CA HIS A 33 1.02 -7.29 12.72
C HIS A 33 0.29 -6.29 11.84
N LEU A 34 0.70 -5.02 11.89
CA LEU A 34 0.18 -3.92 11.09
C LEU A 34 -1.31 -3.58 11.35
N ILE A 35 -1.83 -4.01 12.49
CA ILE A 35 -3.12 -3.60 13.03
C ILE A 35 -2.85 -2.66 14.21
N ASP A 36 -3.64 -1.58 14.35
CA ASP A 36 -3.55 -0.61 15.44
C ASP A 36 -2.17 0.05 15.66
N ILE A 37 -1.42 0.24 14.60
CA ILE A 37 -0.06 0.80 14.65
C ILE A 37 -0.03 2.33 14.59
N CYS A 38 -1.09 2.98 14.11
CA CYS A 38 -1.17 4.42 13.91
C CYS A 38 -2.24 5.08 14.77
N ALA A 39 -2.01 6.33 15.19
CA ALA A 39 -3.06 7.17 15.76
C ALA A 39 -4.04 7.63 14.68
N PRO A 40 -5.33 7.80 15.00
CA PRO A 40 -6.28 8.42 14.07
C PRO A 40 -5.79 9.79 13.61
N GLY A 41 -6.00 10.11 12.33
CA GLY A 41 -5.53 11.35 11.73
C GLY A 41 -4.09 11.32 11.21
N THR A 42 -3.29 10.31 11.53
CA THR A 42 -1.98 10.08 10.93
C THR A 42 -2.14 9.73 9.45
N LYS A 43 -1.35 10.32 8.57
CA LYS A 43 -1.30 9.90 7.17
C LYS A 43 -0.44 8.65 7.07
N TYR A 44 -1.06 7.52 6.77
CA TYR A 44 -0.38 6.26 6.51
C TYR A 44 -0.58 5.89 5.03
N ASN A 45 0.50 5.83 4.28
CA ASN A 45 0.49 5.64 2.84
C ASN A 45 1.11 4.30 2.43
N LEU A 46 1.09 4.02 1.12
CA LEU A 46 1.59 2.76 0.56
C LEU A 46 3.11 2.57 0.80
N PHE A 47 3.89 3.65 0.75
CA PHE A 47 5.32 3.59 1.03
C PHE A 47 5.58 3.17 2.49
N GLN A 48 4.91 3.80 3.45
CA GLN A 48 5.03 3.44 4.87
C GLN A 48 4.60 2.00 5.13
N TYR A 49 3.52 1.56 4.47
CA TYR A 49 3.07 0.17 4.56
C TYR A 49 4.14 -0.80 4.05
N GLN A 50 4.73 -0.53 2.89
CA GLN A 50 5.78 -1.39 2.32
C GLN A 50 7.00 -1.47 3.25
N GLU A 51 7.42 -0.33 3.83
CA GLU A 51 8.49 -0.27 4.82
C GLU A 51 8.20 -1.16 6.04
N ASP A 52 7.03 -0.97 6.63
CA ASP A 52 6.65 -1.68 7.84
C ASP A 52 6.40 -3.17 7.56
N PHE A 53 5.84 -3.50 6.39
CA PHE A 53 5.68 -4.87 5.96
C PHE A 53 7.04 -5.59 5.88
N HIS A 54 8.04 -5.02 5.22
CA HIS A 54 9.35 -5.67 5.08
C HIS A 54 10.07 -5.84 6.43
N LYS A 55 9.91 -4.89 7.38
CA LYS A 55 10.43 -5.04 8.73
C LYS A 55 9.79 -6.23 9.46
N VAL A 56 8.46 -6.31 9.41
CA VAL A 56 7.69 -7.41 10.03
C VAL A 56 8.02 -8.73 9.37
N TYR A 57 8.08 -8.76 8.03
CA TYR A 57 8.43 -9.96 7.27
C TYR A 57 9.81 -10.49 7.65
N ALA A 58 10.81 -9.61 7.73
CA ALA A 58 12.17 -9.98 8.12
C ALA A 58 12.22 -10.51 9.57
N ASP A 59 11.46 -9.92 10.50
CA ASP A 59 11.37 -10.40 11.88
C ASP A 59 10.76 -11.81 11.95
N ILE A 60 9.63 -12.04 11.26
CA ILE A 60 8.98 -13.35 11.23
C ILE A 60 9.92 -14.41 10.62
N GLN A 61 10.59 -14.07 9.53
CA GLN A 61 11.56 -14.97 8.87
C GLN A 61 12.74 -15.30 9.80
N SER A 62 13.25 -14.32 10.56
CA SER A 62 14.35 -14.54 11.52
C SER A 62 13.99 -15.56 12.59
N ARG A 63 12.72 -15.63 12.96
CA ARG A 63 12.18 -16.61 13.91
C ARG A 63 11.86 -17.96 13.27
N ARG A 64 12.08 -18.14 11.96
CA ARG A 64 11.76 -19.34 11.18
C ARG A 64 10.28 -19.73 11.25
N VAL A 65 9.41 -18.74 11.30
CA VAL A 65 7.96 -18.90 11.27
C VAL A 65 7.45 -18.56 9.87
N GLN A 66 6.45 -19.28 9.39
CA GLN A 66 5.83 -19.01 8.10
C GLN A 66 4.91 -17.79 8.22
N PRO A 67 5.17 -16.69 7.49
CA PRO A 67 4.28 -15.55 7.47
C PRO A 67 3.05 -15.82 6.61
N ILE A 68 1.91 -15.26 7.03
CA ILE A 68 0.67 -15.24 6.26
C ILE A 68 0.28 -13.77 6.06
N LEU A 69 0.16 -13.33 4.80
CA LEU A 69 -0.36 -12.02 4.45
C LEU A 69 -1.85 -12.14 4.15
N CYS A 70 -2.69 -11.64 5.07
CA CYS A 70 -4.13 -11.64 4.93
C CYS A 70 -4.64 -10.25 4.59
N GLY A 71 -5.49 -10.12 3.58
CA GLY A 71 -6.10 -8.85 3.22
C GLY A 71 -6.77 -8.84 1.87
N GLY A 72 -7.55 -7.78 1.60
CA GLY A 72 -8.31 -7.59 0.37
C GLY A 72 -7.93 -6.34 -0.43
N THR A 73 -6.96 -5.54 0.02
CA THR A 73 -6.54 -4.34 -0.71
C THR A 73 -5.44 -4.70 -1.72
N GLY A 74 -5.85 -4.96 -2.97
CA GLY A 74 -4.97 -5.45 -4.03
C GLY A 74 -3.68 -4.64 -4.17
N LEU A 75 -3.77 -3.31 -4.21
CA LEU A 75 -2.60 -2.44 -4.36
C LEU A 75 -1.55 -2.64 -3.24
N TYR A 76 -1.97 -2.87 -2.00
CA TYR A 76 -1.07 -3.11 -0.87
C TYR A 76 -0.38 -4.47 -1.01
N ILE A 77 -1.13 -5.51 -1.33
CA ILE A 77 -0.60 -6.85 -1.55
C ILE A 77 0.38 -6.83 -2.74
N GLU A 78 -0.03 -6.24 -3.84
CA GLU A 78 0.76 -6.16 -5.06
C GLU A 78 2.07 -5.38 -4.87
N SER A 79 2.04 -4.29 -4.11
CA SER A 79 3.22 -3.46 -3.86
C SER A 79 4.35 -4.21 -3.17
N VAL A 80 4.03 -5.16 -2.29
CA VAL A 80 5.04 -5.96 -1.58
C VAL A 80 5.44 -7.21 -2.36
N LEU A 81 4.50 -7.87 -3.04
CA LEU A 81 4.78 -9.07 -3.82
C LEU A 81 5.56 -8.77 -5.12
N LYS A 82 5.26 -7.64 -5.77
CA LYS A 82 5.97 -7.20 -6.99
C LYS A 82 7.15 -6.26 -6.69
N GLY A 83 7.38 -5.92 -5.42
CA GLY A 83 8.49 -5.06 -5.04
C GLY A 83 8.43 -3.67 -5.69
N TYR A 84 7.30 -2.97 -5.58
CA TYR A 84 7.17 -1.64 -6.18
C TYR A 84 8.24 -0.68 -5.67
N HIS A 85 8.93 -0.01 -6.58
CA HIS A 85 9.87 1.05 -6.25
C HIS A 85 9.10 2.31 -5.84
N LEU A 86 8.84 2.43 -4.54
CA LEU A 86 8.13 3.56 -3.96
C LEU A 86 9.12 4.53 -3.34
N SER A 87 8.87 5.83 -3.51
CA SER A 87 9.65 6.88 -2.84
C SER A 87 8.76 7.73 -1.92
N PRO A 88 9.33 8.25 -0.81
CA PRO A 88 8.59 9.07 0.14
C PRO A 88 8.42 10.51 -0.38
N VAL A 89 7.70 10.67 -1.49
CA VAL A 89 7.49 11.97 -2.10
C VAL A 89 6.50 12.80 -1.27
N PRO A 90 6.92 13.94 -0.70
CA PRO A 90 6.02 14.84 0.01
C PRO A 90 5.03 15.49 -0.95
N GLN A 91 3.91 15.99 -0.40
CA GLN A 91 3.02 16.85 -1.18
C GLN A 91 3.70 18.19 -1.45
N ASN A 92 3.54 18.71 -2.67
CA ASN A 92 4.03 20.02 -3.07
C ASN A 92 2.85 20.98 -3.29
N PRO A 93 2.48 21.79 -2.28
CA PRO A 93 1.34 22.71 -2.38
C PRO A 93 1.49 23.72 -3.53
N VAL A 94 2.70 24.21 -3.79
CA VAL A 94 2.95 25.20 -4.85
C VAL A 94 2.68 24.56 -6.22
N LEU A 95 3.25 23.37 -6.48
CA LEU A 95 3.01 22.66 -7.73
C LEU A 95 1.53 22.31 -7.92
N ARG A 96 0.83 21.97 -6.83
CA ARG A 96 -0.61 21.70 -6.87
C ARG A 96 -1.43 22.92 -7.27
N GLU A 97 -1.08 24.09 -6.75
CA GLU A 97 -1.72 25.36 -7.09
C GLU A 97 -1.47 25.71 -8.57
N GLU A 98 -0.26 25.48 -9.09
CA GLU A 98 0.07 25.68 -10.50
C GLU A 98 -0.68 24.73 -11.46
N LEU A 99 -1.01 23.53 -10.97
CA LEU A 99 -1.72 22.50 -11.76
C LEU A 99 -3.24 22.58 -11.57
N ASP A 100 -3.71 23.35 -10.60
CA ASP A 100 -5.14 23.51 -10.32
C ASP A 100 -5.87 24.14 -11.50
N GLY A 101 -7.07 23.63 -11.80
CA GLY A 101 -7.89 24.09 -12.92
C GLY A 101 -7.43 23.61 -14.32
N LYS A 102 -6.32 22.90 -14.43
CA LYS A 102 -5.92 22.29 -15.73
C LYS A 102 -6.82 21.11 -16.07
N SER A 103 -7.10 20.94 -17.35
CA SER A 103 -7.84 19.77 -17.84
C SER A 103 -7.02 18.47 -17.67
N LEU A 104 -7.73 17.34 -17.66
CA LEU A 104 -7.06 16.04 -17.58
C LEU A 104 -6.10 15.79 -18.76
N GLU A 105 -6.43 16.30 -19.94
CA GLU A 105 -5.58 16.21 -21.14
C GLU A 105 -4.28 16.99 -20.97
N GLU A 106 -4.34 18.21 -20.45
CA GLU A 106 -3.15 19.05 -20.17
C GLU A 106 -2.26 18.37 -19.09
N LEU A 107 -2.87 17.86 -18.01
CA LEU A 107 -2.14 17.14 -16.96
C LEU A 107 -1.49 15.86 -17.50
N THR A 108 -2.17 15.14 -18.37
CA THR A 108 -1.62 13.94 -19.02
C THR A 108 -0.42 14.29 -19.91
N SER A 109 -0.50 15.37 -20.68
CA SER A 109 0.63 15.83 -21.51
C SER A 109 1.85 16.18 -20.67
N ILE A 110 1.66 16.94 -19.57
CA ILE A 110 2.74 17.28 -18.63
C ILE A 110 3.38 16.01 -18.05
N LEU A 111 2.55 15.04 -17.65
CA LEU A 111 3.05 13.79 -17.09
C LEU A 111 3.87 12.98 -18.09
N VAL A 112 3.41 12.90 -19.34
CA VAL A 112 4.14 12.20 -20.43
C VAL A 112 5.50 12.83 -20.66
N ASP A 113 5.57 14.15 -20.73
CA ASP A 113 6.83 14.88 -20.94
C ASP A 113 7.81 14.64 -19.77
N LEU A 114 7.32 14.66 -18.53
CA LEU A 114 8.14 14.36 -17.35
C LEU A 114 8.65 12.92 -17.36
N LYS A 115 7.80 11.95 -17.70
CA LYS A 115 8.20 10.53 -17.78
C LYS A 115 9.24 10.30 -18.89
N HIS A 116 9.16 11.00 -19.99
CA HIS A 116 10.22 10.98 -21.01
C HIS A 116 11.56 11.50 -20.46
N GLN A 117 11.54 12.54 -19.63
CA GLN A 117 12.75 13.11 -19.03
C GLN A 117 13.35 12.20 -17.95
N THR A 118 12.53 11.52 -17.17
CA THR A 118 12.98 10.58 -16.13
C THR A 118 13.34 9.20 -16.66
N GLY A 119 13.01 8.90 -17.91
CA GLY A 119 13.16 7.57 -18.49
C GLY A 119 12.18 6.54 -17.90
N SER A 120 11.17 7.01 -17.18
CA SER A 120 10.14 6.14 -16.59
C SER A 120 9.02 5.84 -17.59
N ASN A 121 8.45 4.65 -17.50
CA ASN A 121 7.33 4.26 -18.36
C ASN A 121 5.98 4.59 -17.74
N MET A 122 4.98 4.86 -18.59
CA MET A 122 3.58 4.89 -18.14
C MET A 122 3.17 3.46 -17.81
N HIS A 123 3.18 3.11 -16.51
CA HIS A 123 2.87 1.72 -16.10
C HIS A 123 1.40 1.35 -16.25
N ASN A 124 0.48 2.32 -16.12
CA ASN A 124 -0.97 2.08 -16.24
C ASN A 124 -1.70 3.37 -16.64
N ASN A 125 -2.85 3.22 -17.29
CA ASN A 125 -3.80 4.32 -17.51
C ASN A 125 -4.39 4.88 -16.20
N THR A 126 -4.18 4.20 -15.07
CA THR A 126 -4.72 4.62 -13.75
C THR A 126 -4.14 5.92 -13.23
N ASP A 127 -2.93 6.30 -13.65
CA ASP A 127 -2.32 7.57 -13.25
C ASP A 127 -3.06 8.78 -13.83
N VAL A 128 -3.80 8.57 -14.91
CA VAL A 128 -4.52 9.61 -15.65
C VAL A 128 -6.06 9.42 -15.64
N ASP A 129 -6.58 8.59 -14.74
CA ASP A 129 -8.03 8.39 -14.61
C ASP A 129 -8.77 9.62 -14.03
N THR A 130 -8.07 10.40 -13.20
CA THR A 130 -8.61 11.61 -12.58
C THR A 130 -7.53 12.69 -12.47
N ALA A 131 -7.95 13.96 -12.47
CA ALA A 131 -7.03 15.09 -12.28
C ALA A 131 -6.19 14.95 -10.99
N GLN A 132 -6.79 14.50 -9.89
CA GLN A 132 -6.06 14.30 -8.63
C GLN A 132 -4.96 13.26 -8.73
N ARG A 133 -5.18 12.16 -9.48
CA ARG A 133 -4.16 11.13 -9.72
C ARG A 133 -3.06 11.65 -10.65
N ALA A 134 -3.44 12.34 -11.72
CA ALA A 134 -2.48 12.96 -12.65
C ALA A 134 -1.58 13.97 -11.92
N ILE A 135 -2.16 14.86 -11.11
CA ILE A 135 -1.39 15.80 -10.27
C ILE A 135 -0.43 15.05 -9.33
N ARG A 136 -0.89 13.98 -8.70
CA ARG A 136 -0.02 13.18 -7.83
C ARG A 136 1.11 12.49 -8.58
N ALA A 137 0.85 11.97 -9.76
CA ALA A 137 1.88 11.38 -10.62
C ALA A 137 2.91 12.44 -11.07
N ILE A 138 2.46 13.65 -11.44
CA ILE A 138 3.34 14.78 -11.77
C ILE A 138 4.21 15.18 -10.57
N GLU A 139 3.64 15.25 -9.36
CA GLU A 139 4.43 15.50 -8.13
C GLU A 139 5.56 14.48 -7.95
N ILE A 140 5.26 13.21 -8.16
CA ILE A 140 6.24 12.12 -7.99
C ILE A 140 7.35 12.24 -9.02
N GLU A 141 7.01 12.40 -10.30
CA GLU A 141 8.01 12.52 -11.37
C GLU A 141 8.86 13.79 -11.20
N THR A 142 8.24 14.92 -10.89
CA THR A 142 8.96 16.18 -10.62
C THR A 142 9.94 16.05 -9.45
N TYR A 143 9.52 15.37 -8.39
CA TYR A 143 10.39 15.13 -7.23
C TYR A 143 11.56 14.22 -7.59
N ASN A 144 11.31 13.14 -8.33
CA ASN A 144 12.33 12.17 -8.74
C ASN A 144 13.38 12.75 -9.70
N LEU A 145 13.00 13.74 -10.53
CA LEU A 145 13.95 14.46 -11.40
C LEU A 145 15.08 15.14 -10.62
N VAL A 146 14.74 15.74 -9.47
CA VAL A 146 15.71 16.49 -8.64
C VAL A 146 16.26 15.66 -7.47
N ASN A 147 15.59 14.56 -7.15
CA ASN A 147 15.97 13.64 -6.08
C ASN A 147 15.99 12.21 -6.63
N PRO A 148 16.99 11.84 -7.42
CA PRO A 148 17.06 10.48 -7.93
C PRO A 148 17.10 9.51 -6.73
N THR A 149 16.05 8.71 -6.60
CA THR A 149 15.96 7.70 -5.55
C THR A 149 16.88 6.54 -5.93
N PRO A 150 17.85 6.17 -5.07
CA PRO A 150 18.65 5.00 -5.35
C PRO A 150 17.75 3.77 -5.48
N GLU A 151 18.05 2.94 -6.45
CA GLU A 151 17.33 1.70 -6.66
C GLU A 151 17.41 0.86 -5.39
N ARG A 152 16.28 0.65 -4.76
CA ARG A 152 16.21 -0.10 -3.52
C ARG A 152 15.95 -1.56 -3.88
N GLU A 153 16.90 -2.41 -3.59
CA GLU A 153 16.69 -3.85 -3.68
C GLU A 153 15.73 -4.30 -2.57
N LEU A 154 14.52 -4.66 -2.95
CA LEU A 154 13.57 -5.31 -2.05
C LEU A 154 13.74 -6.83 -2.17
N PRO A 155 13.69 -7.56 -1.04
CA PRO A 155 13.79 -9.00 -1.08
C PRO A 155 12.64 -9.59 -1.91
N ALA A 156 12.98 -10.52 -2.81
CA ALA A 156 11.96 -11.27 -3.53
C ALA A 156 11.18 -12.14 -2.53
N ILE A 157 9.87 -12.11 -2.65
CA ILE A 157 8.96 -12.87 -1.80
C ILE A 157 8.38 -14.01 -2.63
N ASP A 158 8.81 -15.23 -2.33
CA ASP A 158 8.15 -16.42 -2.89
C ASP A 158 6.84 -16.66 -2.15
N SER A 159 5.72 -16.71 -2.87
CA SER A 159 4.40 -16.72 -2.27
C SER A 159 3.41 -17.61 -3.01
N VAL A 160 2.52 -18.24 -2.26
CA VAL A 160 1.33 -18.93 -2.77
C VAL A 160 0.11 -18.03 -2.50
N ILE A 161 -0.63 -17.67 -3.55
CA ILE A 161 -1.80 -16.82 -3.43
C ILE A 161 -3.05 -17.70 -3.40
N ILE A 162 -3.84 -17.55 -2.35
CA ILE A 162 -5.12 -18.23 -2.17
C ILE A 162 -6.22 -17.18 -2.19
N GLY A 163 -7.13 -17.25 -3.16
CA GLY A 163 -8.33 -16.43 -3.23
C GLY A 163 -9.49 -17.10 -2.52
N VAL A 164 -10.17 -16.37 -1.65
CA VAL A 164 -11.43 -16.81 -1.04
C VAL A 164 -12.55 -16.05 -1.70
N ASP A 165 -13.45 -16.74 -2.37
CA ASP A 165 -14.65 -16.16 -2.98
C ASP A 165 -15.89 -16.70 -2.28
N ILE A 166 -16.79 -15.79 -1.94
CA ILE A 166 -18.08 -16.10 -1.30
C ILE A 166 -19.16 -15.45 -2.17
N ASP A 167 -20.22 -16.19 -2.46
CA ASP A 167 -21.36 -15.67 -3.19
C ASP A 167 -21.87 -14.35 -2.60
N ARG A 168 -22.30 -13.45 -3.48
CA ARG A 168 -22.68 -12.10 -3.07
C ARG A 168 -23.90 -12.09 -2.14
N ASP A 169 -24.82 -13.02 -2.31
CA ASP A 169 -26.02 -13.08 -1.49
C ASP A 169 -25.74 -13.70 -0.13
N GLU A 170 -24.84 -14.68 -0.04
CA GLU A 170 -24.34 -15.22 1.23
C GLU A 170 -23.55 -14.17 2.05
N ARG A 171 -22.86 -13.25 1.37
CA ARG A 171 -22.10 -12.17 2.03
C ARG A 171 -23.00 -11.08 2.61
N ARG A 172 -24.28 -11.02 2.20
CA ARG A 172 -25.26 -10.00 2.62
C ARG A 172 -26.24 -10.48 3.66
N SER A 173 -26.28 -11.77 3.92
CA SER A 173 -27.09 -12.40 4.98
C SER A 173 -26.39 -12.28 6.33
#